data_3e4fe71b8d21af0c96d6516dd879f54c
#
_entry.id   3e4fe71b8d21af0c96d6516dd879f54c
#
_cell.length_a   1.000
_cell.length_b   1.000
_cell.length_c   1.000
_cell.angle_alpha   90.00
_cell.angle_beta   90.00
_cell.angle_gamma   90.00
#
_symmetry.space_group_name_H-M   'P 1'
#
loop_
_entity.id
_entity.type
_entity.pdbx_description
1 polymer ?
#
loop_
_entity_poly.entity_id
_entity_poly.type
_entity_poly.pdbx_seq_one_letter_code
_entity_poly.pdbx_strand_id
1 'polypeptide(L)'
;MQASSVNNTETQVTDSPHFPPIDKRYLLALNIKSSGDEKGSRYLHPLWAKDLIEHFKYLTNFTLAAPHALETIPENTIEVDAASFADAKFIDLPSPNTYAQSILMLPATVAKLWGAIASADLVHSGVAGWPIPMAWLVTPIVLIQRKQYLIVVESAPWRLKPGIPVSSKAKILAHISERLNRWCINKADLTIFTQAEYQQSLLTNRDKPSHIINASWIDEENIISEADATLIWQEKISNSPKQLKIIFAGRLHLDKGVLVLLEAMKILDEENIAVKLDILGEGQLLSNCLAASKALHNSAQIELLGTLPYGPKFFERLQQYHAVVVPSISDEQPRIVYDAYSQAVPVLGSDTGGLRDCIENEKTGMLIAPNDPLALANLLKQSAENLNQLQNMGMAARKKACTLTHQEMHLQRWQLLSNMLERSIQ
;
A
#
# COMPACT_ATOMS: atom_id res chain seq x y z
N MET A 1 8.90 -15.69 60.03
CA MET A 1 7.93 -16.39 59.20
C MET A 1 6.89 -15.38 58.76
N GLN A 2 6.96 -14.89 57.58
CA GLN A 2 5.86 -14.28 56.82
C GLN A 2 6.30 -14.27 55.36
N ALA A 3 5.62 -15.08 54.58
CA ALA A 3 5.86 -15.20 53.13
C ALA A 3 5.13 -14.04 52.43
N SER A 4 5.86 -13.25 51.69
CA SER A 4 5.31 -12.25 50.77
C SER A 4 4.89 -12.93 49.47
N SER A 5 3.59 -12.88 49.21
CA SER A 5 2.99 -13.31 47.96
C SER A 5 3.42 -12.39 46.82
N VAL A 6 4.07 -12.99 45.81
CA VAL A 6 4.36 -12.35 44.50
C VAL A 6 3.03 -12.33 43.75
N ASN A 7 2.49 -11.14 43.51
CA ASN A 7 1.39 -10.93 42.58
C ASN A 7 1.91 -11.11 41.15
N ASN A 8 1.52 -12.20 40.51
CA ASN A 8 1.56 -12.36 39.06
C ASN A 8 0.53 -11.41 38.45
N THR A 9 0.97 -10.32 37.90
CA THR A 9 0.19 -9.53 36.95
C THR A 9 0.17 -10.33 35.65
N GLU A 10 -0.91 -11.08 35.44
CA GLU A 10 -1.26 -11.64 34.12
C GLU A 10 -1.36 -10.47 33.12
N THR A 11 -0.49 -10.49 32.14
CA THR A 11 -0.60 -9.67 30.92
C THR A 11 -1.94 -10.04 30.29
N GLN A 12 -2.89 -9.11 30.30
CA GLN A 12 -4.13 -9.23 29.53
C GLN A 12 -3.73 -9.38 28.06
N VAL A 13 -3.98 -10.57 27.54
CA VAL A 13 -4.08 -10.81 26.10
C VAL A 13 -5.22 -9.92 25.63
N THR A 14 -4.90 -8.87 24.88
CA THR A 14 -5.91 -8.02 24.25
C THR A 14 -6.70 -8.91 23.29
N ASP A 15 -7.98 -9.15 23.63
CA ASP A 15 -8.93 -9.82 22.75
C ASP A 15 -8.87 -9.13 21.35
N SER A 16 -8.60 -9.92 20.34
CA SER A 16 -8.71 -9.46 18.95
C SER A 16 -10.08 -8.83 18.73
N PRO A 17 -10.21 -7.67 18.09
CA PRO A 17 -11.51 -7.03 17.91
C PRO A 17 -12.49 -8.01 17.29
N HIS A 18 -13.54 -8.31 18.04
CA HIS A 18 -14.58 -9.20 17.59
C HIS A 18 -15.50 -8.44 16.62
N PHE A 19 -15.40 -8.75 15.34
CA PHE A 19 -16.29 -8.21 14.33
C PHE A 19 -17.63 -8.95 14.35
N PRO A 20 -18.77 -8.31 14.67
CA PRO A 20 -20.05 -8.93 14.40
C PRO A 20 -20.18 -9.33 12.93
N PRO A 21 -20.60 -10.56 12.64
CA PRO A 21 -20.63 -11.06 11.27
C PRO A 21 -21.67 -10.32 10.42
N ILE A 22 -21.28 -9.98 9.21
CA ILE A 22 -22.17 -9.48 8.16
C ILE A 22 -22.66 -10.68 7.35
N ASP A 23 -23.91 -11.08 7.60
CA ASP A 23 -24.56 -12.19 6.89
C ASP A 23 -25.28 -11.70 5.63
N LYS A 24 -24.50 -11.17 4.69
CA LYS A 24 -24.94 -10.79 3.34
C LYS A 24 -24.04 -11.49 2.32
N ARG A 25 -24.63 -11.88 1.19
CA ARG A 25 -23.86 -12.46 0.08
C ARG A 25 -22.98 -11.38 -0.54
N TYR A 26 -21.72 -11.39 -0.14
CA TYR A 26 -20.74 -10.40 -0.57
C TYR A 26 -19.97 -10.91 -1.80
N LEU A 27 -19.96 -10.13 -2.86
CA LEU A 27 -19.17 -10.40 -4.06
C LEU A 27 -18.04 -9.39 -4.19
N LEU A 28 -16.80 -9.88 -4.11
CA LEU A 28 -15.61 -9.13 -4.45
C LEU A 28 -15.23 -9.43 -5.91
N ALA A 29 -15.33 -8.45 -6.79
CA ALA A 29 -14.98 -8.57 -8.21
C ALA A 29 -13.78 -7.68 -8.53
N LEU A 30 -12.59 -8.27 -8.65
CA LEU A 30 -11.32 -7.56 -8.84
C LEU A 30 -10.46 -8.22 -9.93
N ASN A 31 -9.46 -7.47 -10.40
CA ASN A 31 -8.42 -7.96 -11.32
C ASN A 31 -7.22 -8.58 -10.58
N ILE A 32 -7.47 -9.31 -9.49
CA ILE A 32 -6.44 -10.06 -8.80
C ILE A 32 -6.30 -11.41 -9.49
N LYS A 33 -5.24 -11.56 -10.29
CA LYS A 33 -4.99 -12.82 -10.97
C LYS A 33 -4.60 -13.91 -9.96
N SER A 34 -5.25 -15.06 -10.04
CA SER A 34 -4.83 -16.29 -9.38
C SER A 34 -4.27 -17.28 -10.39
N SER A 35 -3.25 -18.05 -10.00
CA SER A 35 -2.70 -19.12 -10.79
C SER A 35 -3.20 -20.45 -10.26
N GLY A 36 -3.32 -21.46 -11.12
CA GLY A 36 -3.70 -22.81 -10.75
C GLY A 36 -2.75 -23.84 -11.34
N ASP A 37 -2.64 -24.99 -10.69
CA ASP A 37 -1.93 -26.15 -11.21
C ASP A 37 -2.89 -27.23 -11.75
N GLU A 38 -2.32 -28.27 -12.34
CA GLU A 38 -3.10 -29.41 -12.88
C GLU A 38 -3.80 -30.24 -11.78
N LYS A 39 -3.42 -30.06 -10.52
CA LYS A 39 -4.00 -30.77 -9.37
C LYS A 39 -5.22 -30.02 -8.79
N GLY A 40 -5.49 -28.82 -9.29
CA GLY A 40 -6.60 -27.99 -8.84
C GLY A 40 -6.27 -27.06 -7.67
N SER A 41 -4.99 -26.99 -7.26
CA SER A 41 -4.56 -26.00 -6.27
C SER A 41 -4.61 -24.58 -6.85
N ARG A 42 -4.89 -23.60 -5.98
CA ARG A 42 -4.93 -22.18 -6.34
C ARG A 42 -3.83 -21.42 -5.61
N TYR A 43 -3.20 -20.51 -6.31
CA TYR A 43 -2.09 -19.71 -5.81
C TYR A 43 -2.41 -18.23 -5.92
N LEU A 44 -2.10 -17.48 -4.86
CA LEU A 44 -2.28 -16.03 -4.76
C LEU A 44 -1.01 -15.35 -4.25
N HIS A 45 -0.86 -14.08 -4.54
CA HIS A 45 0.19 -13.28 -3.91
C HIS A 45 -0.06 -13.21 -2.39
N PRO A 46 0.96 -13.40 -1.51
CA PRO A 46 0.78 -13.51 -0.06
C PRO A 46 -0.02 -12.38 0.58
N LEU A 47 0.22 -11.12 0.16
CA LEU A 47 -0.52 -9.97 0.69
C LEU A 47 -2.01 -10.02 0.34
N TRP A 48 -2.36 -10.51 -0.86
CA TRP A 48 -3.78 -10.68 -1.23
C TRP A 48 -4.45 -11.80 -0.45
N ALA A 49 -3.75 -12.91 -0.24
CA ALA A 49 -4.25 -13.98 0.62
C ALA A 49 -4.51 -13.48 2.04
N LYS A 50 -3.58 -12.69 2.60
CA LYS A 50 -3.73 -12.04 3.91
C LYS A 50 -4.97 -11.13 3.97
N ASP A 51 -5.17 -10.25 3.00
CA ASP A 51 -6.33 -9.34 2.96
C ASP A 51 -7.66 -10.10 2.85
N LEU A 52 -7.70 -11.19 2.06
CA LEU A 52 -8.89 -12.03 1.95
C LEU A 52 -9.21 -12.73 3.27
N ILE A 53 -8.22 -13.25 3.99
CA ILE A 53 -8.41 -13.89 5.30
C ILE A 53 -9.00 -12.90 6.31
N GLU A 54 -8.57 -11.64 6.30
CA GLU A 54 -9.18 -10.62 7.15
C GLU A 54 -10.64 -10.35 6.81
N HIS A 55 -11.01 -10.38 5.52
CA HIS A 55 -12.43 -10.25 5.11
C HIS A 55 -13.30 -11.38 5.66
N PHE A 56 -12.77 -12.61 5.74
CA PHE A 56 -13.54 -13.77 6.23
C PHE A 56 -13.85 -13.69 7.73
N LYS A 57 -13.13 -12.87 8.49
CA LYS A 57 -13.42 -12.66 9.92
C LYS A 57 -14.78 -11.98 10.15
N TYR A 58 -15.30 -11.26 9.16
CA TYR A 58 -16.57 -10.53 9.28
C TYR A 58 -17.56 -10.74 8.12
N LEU A 59 -17.18 -11.38 7.04
CA LEU A 59 -18.05 -11.69 5.90
C LEU A 59 -18.29 -13.21 5.81
N THR A 60 -19.47 -13.66 6.21
CA THR A 60 -19.78 -15.11 6.29
C THR A 60 -20.15 -15.74 4.94
N ASN A 61 -20.61 -14.95 3.98
CA ASN A 61 -21.01 -15.40 2.64
C ASN A 61 -20.20 -14.69 1.56
N PHE A 62 -18.92 -15.05 1.45
CA PHE A 62 -17.96 -14.38 0.58
C PHE A 62 -17.78 -15.08 -0.77
N THR A 63 -17.79 -14.31 -1.85
CA THR A 63 -17.49 -14.80 -3.21
C THR A 63 -16.42 -13.89 -3.84
N LEU A 64 -15.34 -14.49 -4.36
CA LEU A 64 -14.33 -13.80 -5.16
C LEU A 64 -14.54 -14.12 -6.64
N ALA A 65 -14.82 -13.10 -7.46
CA ALA A 65 -14.78 -13.19 -8.92
C ALA A 65 -13.50 -12.52 -9.43
N ALA A 66 -12.56 -13.33 -9.90
CA ALA A 66 -11.22 -12.85 -10.29
C ALA A 66 -10.67 -13.64 -11.48
N PRO A 67 -9.75 -13.07 -12.29
CA PRO A 67 -9.07 -13.78 -13.35
C PRO A 67 -8.31 -15.00 -12.78
N HIS A 68 -8.49 -16.16 -13.43
CA HIS A 68 -7.80 -17.38 -13.07
C HIS A 68 -7.16 -18.00 -14.32
N ALA A 69 -5.92 -18.46 -14.20
CA ALA A 69 -5.21 -19.14 -15.27
C ALA A 69 -4.48 -20.39 -14.77
N LEU A 70 -4.54 -21.46 -15.56
CA LEU A 70 -3.65 -22.60 -15.39
C LEU A 70 -2.33 -22.24 -16.08
N GLU A 71 -1.28 -22.06 -15.29
CA GLU A 71 0.03 -21.62 -15.76
C GLU A 71 1.14 -22.04 -14.79
N THR A 72 2.40 -21.83 -15.17
CA THR A 72 3.53 -21.97 -14.26
C THR A 72 3.32 -21.07 -13.04
N ILE A 73 3.40 -21.66 -11.84
CA ILE A 73 3.18 -20.95 -10.59
C ILE A 73 4.27 -19.91 -10.37
N PRO A 74 3.92 -18.64 -10.21
CA PRO A 74 4.91 -17.59 -9.94
C PRO A 74 5.60 -17.80 -8.57
N GLU A 75 6.91 -17.60 -8.51
CA GLU A 75 7.72 -17.83 -7.28
C GLU A 75 7.26 -17.03 -6.05
N ASN A 76 6.62 -15.87 -6.28
CA ASN A 76 6.14 -14.98 -5.21
C ASN A 76 4.68 -15.20 -4.84
N THR A 77 4.15 -16.41 -5.04
CA THR A 77 2.78 -16.78 -4.65
C THR A 77 2.79 -17.87 -3.59
N ILE A 78 1.71 -17.97 -2.84
CA ILE A 78 1.45 -19.03 -1.87
C ILE A 78 0.21 -19.82 -2.31
N GLU A 79 0.18 -21.10 -1.97
CA GLU A 79 -1.00 -21.92 -2.15
C GLU A 79 -2.12 -21.42 -1.23
N VAL A 80 -3.32 -21.34 -1.77
CA VAL A 80 -4.52 -21.01 -1.01
C VAL A 80 -4.87 -22.23 -0.16
N ASP A 81 -4.65 -22.12 1.14
CA ASP A 81 -4.97 -23.20 2.08
C ASP A 81 -6.48 -23.44 2.13
N ALA A 82 -6.89 -24.68 1.84
CA ALA A 82 -8.28 -25.09 1.80
C ALA A 82 -9.02 -24.84 3.13
N ALA A 83 -8.34 -24.90 4.27
CA ALA A 83 -8.96 -24.68 5.57
C ALA A 83 -9.23 -23.17 5.80
N SER A 84 -8.26 -22.31 5.49
CA SER A 84 -8.39 -20.85 5.64
C SER A 84 -9.39 -20.24 4.66
N PHE A 85 -9.68 -20.92 3.54
CA PHE A 85 -10.58 -20.44 2.49
C PHE A 85 -11.83 -21.32 2.33
N ALA A 86 -12.16 -22.15 3.33
CA ALA A 86 -13.27 -23.14 3.24
C ALA A 86 -14.63 -22.49 2.93
N ASP A 87 -14.88 -21.30 3.46
CA ASP A 87 -16.14 -20.57 3.29
C ASP A 87 -16.15 -19.63 2.07
N ALA A 88 -15.03 -19.52 1.36
CA ALA A 88 -14.92 -18.67 0.18
C ALA A 88 -15.36 -19.40 -1.09
N LYS A 89 -16.22 -18.75 -1.89
CA LYS A 89 -16.57 -19.21 -3.23
C LYS A 89 -15.71 -18.47 -4.26
N PHE A 90 -15.19 -19.21 -5.22
CA PHE A 90 -14.39 -18.66 -6.32
C PHE A 90 -15.15 -18.73 -7.63
N ILE A 91 -15.20 -17.62 -8.37
CA ILE A 91 -15.72 -17.56 -9.73
C ILE A 91 -14.55 -17.21 -10.65
N ASP A 92 -14.09 -18.19 -11.41
CA ASP A 92 -12.95 -18.04 -12.29
C ASP A 92 -13.35 -17.26 -13.54
N LEU A 93 -12.90 -16.02 -13.61
CA LEU A 93 -13.03 -15.18 -14.79
C LEU A 93 -11.93 -15.51 -15.81
N PRO A 94 -12.17 -15.29 -17.10
CA PRO A 94 -11.12 -15.35 -18.10
C PRO A 94 -9.94 -14.45 -17.74
N SER A 95 -8.72 -14.91 -18.04
CA SER A 95 -7.46 -14.19 -17.72
C SER A 95 -6.76 -13.72 -19.00
N PRO A 96 -7.19 -12.62 -19.63
CA PRO A 96 -6.55 -12.11 -20.84
C PRO A 96 -5.21 -11.43 -20.53
N ASN A 97 -4.23 -11.63 -21.41
CA ASN A 97 -2.92 -11.00 -21.35
C ASN A 97 -2.76 -9.80 -22.31
N THR A 98 -3.74 -9.57 -23.19
CA THR A 98 -3.74 -8.46 -24.16
C THR A 98 -5.13 -7.84 -24.29
N TYR A 99 -5.20 -6.61 -24.82
CA TYR A 99 -6.49 -5.96 -25.12
C TYR A 99 -7.33 -6.78 -26.11
N ALA A 100 -6.71 -7.37 -27.14
CA ALA A 100 -7.42 -8.19 -28.11
C ALA A 100 -8.07 -9.42 -27.46
N GLN A 101 -7.34 -10.12 -26.60
CA GLN A 101 -7.88 -11.24 -25.81
C GLN A 101 -9.00 -10.78 -24.86
N SER A 102 -8.88 -9.60 -24.25
CA SER A 102 -9.92 -9.04 -23.39
C SER A 102 -11.22 -8.82 -24.14
N ILE A 103 -11.15 -8.29 -25.36
CA ILE A 103 -12.33 -8.08 -26.20
C ILE A 103 -12.94 -9.43 -26.61
N LEU A 104 -12.12 -10.41 -27.00
CA LEU A 104 -12.59 -11.74 -27.38
C LEU A 104 -13.28 -12.46 -26.21
N MET A 105 -12.71 -12.35 -25.00
CA MET A 105 -13.21 -13.00 -23.80
C MET A 105 -14.32 -12.21 -23.08
N LEU A 106 -14.61 -10.98 -23.54
CA LEU A 106 -15.60 -10.08 -22.92
C LEU A 106 -16.99 -10.71 -22.73
N PRO A 107 -17.59 -11.43 -23.72
CA PRO A 107 -18.90 -12.04 -23.53
C PRO A 107 -18.90 -13.06 -22.39
N ALA A 108 -17.88 -13.91 -22.31
CA ALA A 108 -17.76 -14.91 -21.25
C ALA A 108 -17.55 -14.26 -19.87
N THR A 109 -16.73 -13.19 -19.80
CA THR A 109 -16.51 -12.43 -18.57
C THR A 109 -17.81 -11.78 -18.10
N VAL A 110 -18.55 -11.12 -19.00
CA VAL A 110 -19.83 -10.47 -18.68
C VAL A 110 -20.88 -11.48 -18.24
N ALA A 111 -20.98 -12.65 -18.90
CA ALA A 111 -21.92 -13.71 -18.52
C ALA A 111 -21.65 -14.22 -17.10
N LYS A 112 -20.38 -14.49 -16.76
CA LYS A 112 -19.99 -14.93 -15.41
C LYS A 112 -20.25 -13.84 -14.36
N LEU A 113 -19.91 -12.59 -14.64
CA LEU A 113 -20.19 -11.46 -13.75
C LEU A 113 -21.69 -11.24 -13.57
N TRP A 114 -22.49 -11.40 -14.63
CA TRP A 114 -23.94 -11.28 -14.54
C TRP A 114 -24.54 -12.26 -13.55
N GLY A 115 -24.17 -13.54 -13.63
CA GLY A 115 -24.62 -14.57 -12.70
C GLY A 115 -24.10 -14.34 -11.27
N ALA A 116 -22.85 -13.96 -11.13
CA ALA A 116 -22.23 -13.66 -9.84
C ALA A 116 -22.97 -12.48 -9.14
N ILE A 117 -23.19 -11.40 -9.84
CA ILE A 117 -23.88 -10.21 -9.32
C ILE A 117 -25.34 -10.52 -9.00
N ALA A 118 -26.03 -11.32 -9.80
CA ALA A 118 -27.40 -11.75 -9.53
C ALA A 118 -27.53 -12.47 -8.19
N SER A 119 -26.55 -13.30 -7.83
CA SER A 119 -26.52 -14.05 -6.58
C SER A 119 -26.05 -13.25 -5.36
N ALA A 120 -25.48 -12.06 -5.55
CA ALA A 120 -24.97 -11.20 -4.49
C ALA A 120 -26.02 -10.24 -3.95
N ASP A 121 -25.86 -9.80 -2.70
CA ASP A 121 -26.60 -8.70 -2.09
C ASP A 121 -25.77 -7.40 -2.15
N LEU A 122 -24.46 -7.52 -1.92
CA LEU A 122 -23.51 -6.43 -1.97
C LEU A 122 -22.35 -6.77 -2.92
N VAL A 123 -22.05 -5.86 -3.83
CA VAL A 123 -20.98 -6.00 -4.82
C VAL A 123 -19.88 -4.99 -4.54
N HIS A 124 -18.64 -5.46 -4.48
CA HIS A 124 -17.45 -4.65 -4.33
C HIS A 124 -16.59 -4.78 -5.58
N SER A 125 -16.14 -3.66 -6.14
CA SER A 125 -15.14 -3.67 -7.21
C SER A 125 -14.11 -2.55 -7.08
N GLY A 126 -13.02 -2.66 -7.85
CA GLY A 126 -11.98 -1.65 -7.98
C GLY A 126 -11.97 -0.99 -9.37
N VAL A 127 -11.44 0.21 -9.44
CA VAL A 127 -11.30 1.00 -10.68
C VAL A 127 -9.93 0.83 -11.34
N ALA A 128 -9.00 0.15 -10.68
CA ALA A 128 -7.70 -0.23 -11.24
C ALA A 128 -7.76 -1.64 -11.83
N GLY A 129 -6.77 -1.96 -12.67
CA GLY A 129 -6.59 -3.30 -13.19
C GLY A 129 -6.36 -3.34 -14.69
N TRP A 130 -5.77 -4.41 -15.14
CA TRP A 130 -5.39 -4.66 -16.52
C TRP A 130 -6.03 -5.96 -17.02
N PRO A 131 -6.42 -6.02 -18.27
CA PRO A 131 -6.40 -4.99 -19.32
C PRO A 131 -7.59 -4.03 -19.30
N ILE A 132 -8.69 -4.39 -18.65
CA ILE A 132 -9.89 -3.57 -18.49
C ILE A 132 -10.22 -3.49 -17.00
N PRO A 133 -10.37 -2.29 -16.40
CA PRO A 133 -10.80 -2.14 -15.02
C PRO A 133 -12.12 -2.87 -14.75
N MET A 134 -12.18 -3.65 -13.67
CA MET A 134 -13.36 -4.48 -13.36
C MET A 134 -14.61 -3.63 -13.18
N ALA A 135 -14.50 -2.44 -12.59
CA ALA A 135 -15.62 -1.54 -12.40
C ALA A 135 -16.36 -1.17 -13.72
N TRP A 136 -15.64 -1.14 -14.87
CA TRP A 136 -16.29 -0.82 -16.15
C TRP A 136 -17.30 -1.88 -16.59
N LEU A 137 -17.09 -3.13 -16.18
CA LEU A 137 -17.98 -4.26 -16.48
C LEU A 137 -19.03 -4.43 -15.37
N VAL A 138 -18.62 -4.29 -14.13
CA VAL A 138 -19.47 -4.50 -12.95
C VAL A 138 -20.53 -3.39 -12.81
N THR A 139 -20.14 -2.11 -12.96
CA THR A 139 -21.05 -0.98 -12.73
C THR A 139 -22.34 -1.04 -13.57
N PRO A 140 -22.30 -1.27 -14.90
CA PRO A 140 -23.53 -1.38 -15.68
C PRO A 140 -24.45 -2.52 -15.20
N ILE A 141 -23.86 -3.68 -14.85
CA ILE A 141 -24.62 -4.86 -14.42
C ILE A 141 -25.28 -4.59 -13.07
N VAL A 142 -24.52 -4.03 -12.12
CA VAL A 142 -25.04 -3.65 -10.79
C VAL A 142 -26.23 -2.69 -10.89
N LEU A 143 -26.13 -1.68 -11.75
CA LEU A 143 -27.22 -0.70 -11.97
C LEU A 143 -28.47 -1.36 -12.56
N ILE A 144 -28.31 -2.27 -13.52
CA ILE A 144 -29.45 -3.02 -14.11
C ILE A 144 -30.09 -3.93 -13.06
N GLN A 145 -29.28 -4.63 -12.27
CA GLN A 145 -29.76 -5.57 -11.25
C GLN A 145 -30.09 -4.92 -9.91
N ARG A 146 -29.88 -3.60 -9.77
CA ARG A 146 -30.20 -2.78 -8.59
C ARG A 146 -29.57 -3.35 -7.32
N LYS A 147 -28.29 -3.73 -7.38
CA LYS A 147 -27.55 -4.26 -6.24
C LYS A 147 -26.86 -3.12 -5.48
N GLN A 148 -26.60 -3.32 -4.18
CA GLN A 148 -25.74 -2.43 -3.39
C GLN A 148 -24.31 -2.49 -3.92
N TYR A 149 -23.66 -1.35 -4.02
CA TYR A 149 -22.39 -1.23 -4.70
C TYR A 149 -21.35 -0.42 -3.93
N LEU A 150 -20.24 -1.07 -3.65
CA LEU A 150 -19.02 -0.48 -3.08
C LEU A 150 -17.92 -0.40 -4.13
N ILE A 151 -17.27 0.75 -4.23
CA ILE A 151 -16.01 0.90 -4.97
C ILE A 151 -14.88 1.29 -4.02
N VAL A 152 -13.75 0.58 -4.12
CA VAL A 152 -12.50 0.97 -3.47
C VAL A 152 -11.52 1.51 -4.52
N VAL A 153 -10.99 2.71 -4.28
CA VAL A 153 -10.05 3.42 -5.14
C VAL A 153 -8.68 3.43 -4.47
N GLU A 154 -7.89 2.42 -4.75
CA GLU A 154 -6.54 2.26 -4.17
C GLU A 154 -5.48 3.01 -4.98
N SER A 155 -5.68 3.11 -6.30
CA SER A 155 -4.71 3.70 -7.21
C SER A 155 -5.37 4.25 -8.47
N ALA A 156 -4.67 5.15 -9.16
CA ALA A 156 -5.11 5.75 -10.41
C ALA A 156 -4.04 5.58 -11.54
N PRO A 157 -3.71 4.33 -11.92
CA PRO A 157 -2.61 4.04 -12.85
C PRO A 157 -2.85 4.61 -14.27
N TRP A 158 -4.07 4.99 -14.60
CA TRP A 158 -4.42 5.66 -15.87
C TRP A 158 -4.02 7.13 -15.90
N ARG A 159 -3.72 7.75 -14.74
CA ARG A 159 -3.28 9.15 -14.68
C ARG A 159 -1.84 9.28 -15.16
N LEU A 160 -1.61 10.29 -15.96
CA LEU A 160 -0.28 10.58 -16.49
C LEU A 160 0.59 11.17 -15.41
N LYS A 161 1.81 10.66 -15.27
CA LYS A 161 2.76 11.11 -14.28
C LYS A 161 3.50 12.36 -14.78
N PRO A 162 3.65 13.40 -13.95
CA PRO A 162 4.40 14.60 -14.33
C PRO A 162 5.84 14.27 -14.76
N GLY A 163 6.33 14.99 -15.77
CA GLY A 163 7.72 14.84 -16.22
C GLY A 163 8.04 13.59 -17.04
N ILE A 164 7.08 12.67 -17.24
CA ILE A 164 7.28 11.47 -18.06
C ILE A 164 6.67 11.71 -19.45
N PRO A 165 7.48 11.67 -20.53
CA PRO A 165 6.97 11.81 -21.90
C PRO A 165 6.01 10.67 -22.26
N VAL A 166 4.85 11.00 -22.81
CA VAL A 166 3.84 10.00 -23.19
C VAL A 166 3.31 10.28 -24.60
N SER A 167 2.92 9.21 -25.30
CA SER A 167 2.35 9.32 -26.64
C SER A 167 0.96 9.95 -26.63
N SER A 168 0.53 10.53 -27.75
CA SER A 168 -0.82 11.07 -27.91
C SER A 168 -1.91 10.02 -27.67
N LYS A 169 -1.66 8.76 -28.06
CA LYS A 169 -2.56 7.63 -27.79
C LYS A 169 -2.73 7.41 -26.29
N ALA A 170 -1.64 7.45 -25.51
CA ALA A 170 -1.69 7.30 -24.07
C ALA A 170 -2.47 8.45 -23.40
N LYS A 171 -2.34 9.68 -23.91
CA LYS A 171 -3.12 10.83 -23.41
C LYS A 171 -4.62 10.65 -23.63
N ILE A 172 -5.03 10.19 -24.81
CA ILE A 172 -6.45 9.92 -25.13
C ILE A 172 -6.98 8.80 -24.22
N LEU A 173 -6.23 7.70 -24.08
CA LEU A 173 -6.63 6.59 -23.22
C LEU A 173 -6.76 7.00 -21.76
N ALA A 174 -5.81 7.79 -21.25
CA ALA A 174 -5.88 8.34 -19.90
C ALA A 174 -7.15 9.18 -19.68
N HIS A 175 -7.48 10.04 -20.65
CA HIS A 175 -8.70 10.86 -20.57
C HIS A 175 -9.98 10.02 -20.59
N ILE A 176 -10.07 9.02 -21.46
CA ILE A 176 -11.22 8.09 -21.51
C ILE A 176 -11.34 7.32 -20.18
N SER A 177 -10.22 6.79 -19.68
CA SER A 177 -10.17 6.06 -18.42
C SER A 177 -10.60 6.92 -17.24
N GLU A 178 -10.14 8.17 -17.16
CA GLU A 178 -10.55 9.13 -16.12
C GLU A 178 -12.08 9.35 -16.14
N ARG A 179 -12.69 9.55 -17.33
CA ARG A 179 -14.14 9.76 -17.46
C ARG A 179 -14.94 8.53 -17.06
N LEU A 180 -14.51 7.34 -17.50
CA LEU A 180 -15.22 6.09 -17.19
C LEU A 180 -15.08 5.75 -15.70
N ASN A 181 -13.87 5.88 -15.12
CA ASN A 181 -13.68 5.63 -13.70
C ASN A 181 -14.46 6.62 -12.83
N ARG A 182 -14.47 7.92 -13.18
CA ARG A 182 -15.33 8.91 -12.49
C ARG A 182 -16.79 8.54 -12.57
N TRP A 183 -17.28 8.08 -13.74
CA TRP A 183 -18.65 7.62 -13.88
C TRP A 183 -18.93 6.42 -12.97
N CYS A 184 -18.10 5.38 -12.95
CA CYS A 184 -18.24 4.22 -12.06
C CYS A 184 -18.29 4.66 -10.59
N ILE A 185 -17.31 5.43 -10.14
CA ILE A 185 -17.18 5.92 -8.76
C ILE A 185 -18.45 6.66 -8.33
N ASN A 186 -18.98 7.55 -9.18
CA ASN A 186 -20.17 8.34 -8.86
C ASN A 186 -21.48 7.55 -8.95
N LYS A 187 -21.46 6.28 -9.38
CA LYS A 187 -22.59 5.35 -9.34
C LYS A 187 -22.63 4.46 -8.12
N ALA A 188 -21.50 4.30 -7.41
CA ALA A 188 -21.44 3.50 -6.19
C ALA A 188 -22.30 4.10 -5.06
N ASP A 189 -22.81 3.26 -4.18
CA ASP A 189 -23.54 3.66 -2.98
C ASP A 189 -22.59 4.06 -1.84
N LEU A 190 -21.41 3.44 -1.82
CA LEU A 190 -20.30 3.78 -0.93
C LEU A 190 -19.00 3.77 -1.72
N THR A 191 -18.14 4.76 -1.49
CA THR A 191 -16.80 4.78 -2.07
C THR A 191 -15.75 4.93 -0.98
N ILE A 192 -14.73 4.07 -1.02
CA ILE A 192 -13.56 4.14 -0.15
C ILE A 192 -12.36 4.57 -1.00
N PHE A 193 -11.66 5.59 -0.55
CA PHE A 193 -10.44 6.10 -1.17
C PHE A 193 -9.25 5.84 -0.25
N THR A 194 -8.07 5.64 -0.82
CA THR A 194 -6.84 5.56 -0.02
C THR A 194 -6.22 6.93 0.22
N GLN A 195 -6.59 7.95 -0.54
CA GLN A 195 -6.05 9.30 -0.38
C GLN A 195 -7.05 10.41 -0.72
N ALA A 196 -6.88 11.56 -0.07
CA ALA A 196 -7.78 12.70 -0.20
C ALA A 196 -7.82 13.28 -1.61
N GLU A 197 -6.69 13.30 -2.32
CA GLU A 197 -6.61 13.80 -3.69
C GLU A 197 -7.54 13.02 -4.65
N TYR A 198 -7.62 11.69 -4.51
CA TYR A 198 -8.53 10.88 -5.31
C TYR A 198 -9.99 11.18 -4.98
N GLN A 199 -10.32 11.29 -3.71
CA GLN A 199 -11.69 11.65 -3.29
C GLN A 199 -12.09 13.02 -3.89
N GLN A 200 -11.24 14.04 -3.74
CA GLN A 200 -11.52 15.39 -4.21
C GLN A 200 -11.64 15.49 -5.73
N SER A 201 -10.83 14.74 -6.47
CA SER A 201 -10.74 14.84 -7.93
C SER A 201 -11.67 13.90 -8.67
N LEU A 202 -12.01 12.72 -8.12
CA LEU A 202 -12.82 11.70 -8.78
C LEU A 202 -14.29 11.75 -8.37
N LEU A 203 -14.60 12.11 -7.12
CA LEU A 203 -15.96 12.21 -6.64
C LEU A 203 -16.56 13.57 -7.01
N THR A 204 -17.63 13.56 -7.82
CA THR A 204 -18.34 14.77 -8.25
C THR A 204 -19.55 15.06 -7.39
N ASN A 205 -20.26 14.02 -6.92
CA ASN A 205 -21.36 14.16 -5.99
C ASN A 205 -20.86 13.94 -4.55
N ARG A 206 -20.68 15.04 -3.82
CA ARG A 206 -20.15 15.02 -2.44
C ARG A 206 -21.19 14.59 -1.39
N ASP A 207 -22.46 14.49 -1.75
CA ASP A 207 -23.52 14.02 -0.85
C ASP A 207 -23.50 12.47 -0.71
N LYS A 208 -22.76 11.78 -1.61
CA LYS A 208 -22.61 10.33 -1.53
C LYS A 208 -21.66 9.92 -0.41
N PRO A 209 -21.96 8.82 0.30
CA PRO A 209 -21.07 8.29 1.32
C PRO A 209 -19.69 7.98 0.73
N SER A 210 -18.68 8.65 1.24
CA SER A 210 -17.29 8.42 0.82
C SER A 210 -16.35 8.61 2.01
N HIS A 211 -15.34 7.75 2.11
CA HIS A 211 -14.41 7.74 3.22
C HIS A 211 -12.99 7.54 2.72
N ILE A 212 -12.02 8.02 3.50
CA ILE A 212 -10.61 7.77 3.26
C ILE A 212 -10.16 6.74 4.28
N ILE A 213 -9.62 5.61 3.81
CA ILE A 213 -9.02 4.57 4.63
C ILE A 213 -7.62 4.30 4.10
N ASN A 214 -6.63 4.46 4.96
CA ASN A 214 -5.24 4.22 4.61
C ASN A 214 -4.99 2.73 4.33
N ALA A 215 -4.33 2.42 3.21
CA ALA A 215 -3.98 1.05 2.84
C ALA A 215 -2.73 0.59 3.60
N SER A 216 -2.91 0.14 4.82
CA SER A 216 -1.83 -0.40 5.66
C SER A 216 -1.83 -1.93 5.65
N TRP A 217 -0.62 -2.50 5.69
CA TRP A 217 -0.38 -3.95 5.71
C TRP A 217 0.38 -4.41 6.95
N ILE A 218 0.58 -3.49 7.92
CA ILE A 218 1.32 -3.77 9.14
C ILE A 218 0.42 -4.55 10.09
N ASP A 219 0.92 -5.66 10.63
CA ASP A 219 0.29 -6.32 11.77
C ASP A 219 0.74 -5.66 13.06
N GLU A 220 -0.09 -5.73 14.09
CA GLU A 220 0.21 -5.15 15.40
C GLU A 220 1.51 -5.75 15.99
N GLU A 221 1.74 -7.05 15.78
CA GLU A 221 2.95 -7.76 16.21
C GLU A 221 4.25 -7.25 15.54
N ASN A 222 4.14 -6.59 14.39
CA ASN A 222 5.28 -6.00 13.69
C ASN A 222 5.61 -4.59 14.16
N ILE A 223 4.84 -4.01 15.07
CA ILE A 223 5.12 -2.69 15.64
C ILE A 223 6.09 -2.85 16.81
N ILE A 224 7.28 -2.26 16.67
CA ILE A 224 8.28 -2.27 17.74
C ILE A 224 7.72 -1.72 19.05
N SER A 225 8.09 -2.28 20.20
CA SER A 225 7.70 -1.73 21.51
C SER A 225 8.29 -0.32 21.71
N GLU A 226 7.64 0.49 22.54
CA GLU A 226 8.15 1.84 22.85
C GLU A 226 9.50 1.80 23.58
N ALA A 227 9.68 0.79 24.43
CA ALA A 227 10.94 0.58 25.15
C ALA A 227 12.09 0.24 24.20
N ASP A 228 11.87 -0.73 23.29
CA ASP A 228 12.89 -1.14 22.31
C ASP A 228 13.21 0.00 21.32
N ALA A 229 12.19 0.72 20.86
CA ALA A 229 12.38 1.89 20.00
C ALA A 229 13.24 2.96 20.68
N THR A 230 13.00 3.20 21.98
CA THR A 230 13.78 4.17 22.77
C THR A 230 15.25 3.71 22.90
N LEU A 231 15.49 2.43 23.20
CA LEU A 231 16.83 1.88 23.30
C LEU A 231 17.60 1.97 21.97
N ILE A 232 16.95 1.58 20.87
CA ILE A 232 17.55 1.65 19.53
C ILE A 232 17.90 3.10 19.17
N TRP A 233 17.04 4.07 19.48
CA TRP A 233 17.35 5.47 19.22
C TRP A 233 18.48 6.01 20.10
N GLN A 234 18.55 5.62 21.38
CA GLN A 234 19.67 5.96 22.24
C GLN A 234 20.99 5.42 21.69
N GLU A 235 21.00 4.17 21.19
CA GLU A 235 22.14 3.57 20.56
C GLU A 235 22.55 4.31 19.28
N LYS A 236 21.59 4.62 18.40
CA LYS A 236 21.83 5.39 17.17
C LYS A 236 22.50 6.74 17.44
N ILE A 237 22.07 7.44 18.49
CA ILE A 237 22.60 8.77 18.84
C ILE A 237 23.98 8.63 19.51
N SER A 238 24.15 7.66 20.43
CA SER A 238 25.38 7.49 21.20
C SER A 238 26.53 6.92 20.37
N ASN A 239 26.24 5.95 19.51
CA ASN A 239 27.24 5.26 18.68
C ASN A 239 27.39 5.91 17.30
N SER A 240 26.74 7.03 17.05
CA SER A 240 26.80 7.66 15.75
C SER A 240 28.22 8.15 15.48
N PRO A 241 28.96 7.48 14.57
CA PRO A 241 29.93 8.24 13.82
C PRO A 241 29.15 9.38 13.19
N LYS A 242 29.65 10.57 13.09
CA LYS A 242 28.99 11.78 12.57
C LYS A 242 28.38 11.61 11.15
N GLN A 243 27.75 10.45 10.90
CA GLN A 243 27.22 10.04 9.58
C GLN A 243 25.74 9.68 9.69
N LEU A 244 24.92 10.40 8.95
CA LEU A 244 23.49 10.09 8.79
C LEU A 244 23.33 8.80 7.97
N LYS A 245 22.63 7.79 8.51
CA LYS A 245 22.28 6.56 7.79
C LYS A 245 20.83 6.62 7.33
N ILE A 246 20.62 6.54 6.04
CA ILE A 246 19.29 6.57 5.42
C ILE A 246 19.10 5.36 4.50
N ILE A 247 17.86 4.98 4.28
CA ILE A 247 17.51 3.90 3.36
C ILE A 247 16.43 4.37 2.37
N PHE A 248 16.61 3.97 1.12
CA PHE A 248 15.55 3.92 0.12
C PHE A 248 15.13 2.46 -0.05
N ALA A 249 13.83 2.16 0.10
CA ALA A 249 13.29 0.82 -0.14
C ALA A 249 12.12 0.87 -1.12
N GLY A 250 12.31 0.27 -2.30
CA GLY A 250 11.30 0.27 -3.33
C GLY A 250 11.83 -0.05 -4.74
N ARG A 251 10.94 -0.07 -5.71
CA ARG A 251 11.30 -0.31 -7.12
C ARG A 251 12.19 0.81 -7.64
N LEU A 252 13.30 0.45 -8.31
CA LEU A 252 14.21 1.41 -8.95
C LEU A 252 13.62 1.90 -10.27
N HIS A 253 12.65 2.81 -10.18
CA HIS A 253 11.87 3.35 -11.29
C HIS A 253 11.85 4.88 -11.23
N LEU A 254 11.65 5.55 -12.38
CA LEU A 254 11.68 7.01 -12.50
C LEU A 254 10.70 7.71 -11.56
N ASP A 255 9.47 7.20 -11.46
CA ASP A 255 8.42 7.78 -10.62
C ASP A 255 8.72 7.71 -9.11
N LYS A 256 9.63 6.81 -8.68
CA LYS A 256 10.08 6.71 -7.29
C LYS A 256 11.17 7.72 -6.92
N GLY A 257 11.56 8.58 -7.86
CA GLY A 257 12.50 9.67 -7.61
C GLY A 257 13.94 9.24 -7.33
N VAL A 258 14.32 8.03 -7.73
CA VAL A 258 15.67 7.49 -7.49
C VAL A 258 16.75 8.43 -8.03
N LEU A 259 16.56 9.01 -9.24
CA LEU A 259 17.53 9.94 -9.81
C LEU A 259 17.66 11.24 -9.01
N VAL A 260 16.57 11.71 -8.40
CA VAL A 260 16.58 12.88 -7.51
C VAL A 260 17.42 12.60 -6.27
N LEU A 261 17.28 11.39 -5.70
CA LEU A 261 18.06 10.95 -4.55
C LEU A 261 19.56 10.83 -4.89
N LEU A 262 19.89 10.24 -6.03
CA LEU A 262 21.28 10.12 -6.47
C LEU A 262 21.96 11.49 -6.68
N GLU A 263 21.24 12.46 -7.25
CA GLU A 263 21.78 13.81 -7.40
C GLU A 263 21.91 14.54 -6.05
N ALA A 264 20.96 14.34 -5.12
CA ALA A 264 21.09 14.85 -3.76
C ALA A 264 22.31 14.27 -3.04
N MET A 265 22.60 12.98 -3.19
CA MET A 265 23.80 12.33 -2.63
C MET A 265 25.09 12.91 -3.20
N LYS A 266 25.10 13.24 -4.49
CA LYS A 266 26.24 13.89 -5.13
C LYS A 266 26.49 15.30 -4.55
N ILE A 267 25.44 16.12 -4.37
CA ILE A 267 25.53 17.43 -3.73
C ILE A 267 26.12 17.31 -2.33
N LEU A 268 25.65 16.33 -1.53
CA LEU A 268 26.15 16.09 -0.18
C LEU A 268 27.63 15.69 -0.18
N ASP A 269 28.05 14.87 -1.16
CA ASP A 269 29.45 14.48 -1.32
C ASP A 269 30.35 15.67 -1.67
N GLU A 270 29.93 16.54 -2.57
CA GLU A 270 30.62 17.78 -2.95
C GLU A 270 30.73 18.75 -1.75
N GLU A 271 29.74 18.78 -0.86
CA GLU A 271 29.74 19.57 0.39
C GLU A 271 30.48 18.87 1.57
N ASN A 272 31.02 17.69 1.39
CA ASN A 272 31.65 16.86 2.43
C ASN A 272 30.72 16.53 3.61
N ILE A 273 29.42 16.35 3.36
CA ILE A 273 28.45 15.93 4.37
C ILE A 273 28.41 14.39 4.44
N ALA A 274 28.66 13.87 5.64
CA ALA A 274 28.72 12.41 5.85
C ALA A 274 27.31 11.79 5.90
N VAL A 275 26.86 11.21 4.78
CA VAL A 275 25.59 10.49 4.65
C VAL A 275 25.85 9.12 4.03
N LYS A 276 25.31 8.06 4.64
CA LYS A 276 25.27 6.72 4.05
C LYS A 276 23.84 6.43 3.59
N LEU A 277 23.68 6.18 2.30
CA LEU A 277 22.46 5.72 1.66
C LEU A 277 22.55 4.24 1.33
N ASP A 278 21.66 3.44 1.91
CA ASP A 278 21.46 2.07 1.48
C ASP A 278 20.22 2.01 0.56
N ILE A 279 20.36 1.32 -0.58
CA ILE A 279 19.30 1.15 -1.57
C ILE A 279 18.85 -0.30 -1.57
N LEU A 280 17.59 -0.52 -1.15
CA LEU A 280 16.93 -1.81 -1.13
C LEU A 280 15.87 -1.87 -2.24
N GLY A 281 16.14 -2.63 -3.29
CA GLY A 281 15.22 -2.78 -4.40
C GLY A 281 15.90 -3.08 -5.73
N GLU A 282 15.05 -3.36 -6.72
CA GLU A 282 15.44 -3.65 -8.10
C GLU A 282 14.63 -2.83 -9.10
N GLY A 283 15.12 -2.73 -10.32
CA GLY A 283 14.43 -2.06 -11.40
C GLY A 283 15.34 -1.49 -12.47
N GLN A 284 14.74 -0.79 -13.42
CA GLN A 284 15.42 -0.27 -14.61
C GLN A 284 16.54 0.74 -14.32
N LEU A 285 16.57 1.36 -13.13
CA LEU A 285 17.60 2.33 -12.73
C LEU A 285 18.75 1.73 -11.91
N LEU A 286 18.86 0.39 -11.83
CA LEU A 286 19.94 -0.27 -11.09
C LEU A 286 21.32 0.16 -11.60
N SER A 287 21.50 0.26 -12.93
CA SER A 287 22.76 0.71 -13.53
C SER A 287 23.12 2.15 -13.14
N ASN A 288 22.13 3.04 -13.02
CA ASN A 288 22.33 4.41 -12.57
C ASN A 288 22.79 4.45 -11.10
N CYS A 289 22.18 3.62 -10.23
CA CYS A 289 22.59 3.50 -8.82
C CYS A 289 24.03 2.99 -8.69
N LEU A 290 24.41 1.97 -9.47
CA LEU A 290 25.75 1.43 -9.50
C LEU A 290 26.79 2.46 -10.01
N ALA A 291 26.43 3.26 -11.00
CA ALA A 291 27.30 4.34 -11.49
C ALA A 291 27.46 5.44 -10.44
N ALA A 292 26.39 5.85 -9.80
CA ALA A 292 26.42 6.88 -8.74
C ALA A 292 27.25 6.43 -7.53
N SER A 293 27.10 5.16 -7.09
CA SER A 293 27.89 4.64 -5.94
C SER A 293 29.41 4.68 -6.18
N LYS A 294 29.83 4.57 -7.44
CA LYS A 294 31.26 4.64 -7.82
C LYS A 294 31.76 6.07 -8.06
N ALA A 295 30.86 7.02 -8.20
CA ALA A 295 31.20 8.41 -8.50
C ALA A 295 31.38 9.29 -7.24
N LEU A 296 30.98 8.79 -6.06
CA LEU A 296 31.19 9.48 -4.78
C LEU A 296 32.59 9.20 -4.24
N HIS A 297 33.29 10.21 -3.80
CA HIS A 297 34.71 10.09 -3.43
C HIS A 297 35.08 10.75 -2.10
N ASN A 298 34.13 11.48 -1.46
CA ASN A 298 34.42 12.23 -0.25
C ASN A 298 33.74 11.58 0.98
N SER A 299 32.61 12.13 1.40
CA SER A 299 31.97 11.76 2.67
C SER A 299 30.64 11.03 2.50
N ALA A 300 29.96 11.19 1.36
CA ALA A 300 28.73 10.47 1.07
C ALA A 300 29.01 9.08 0.51
N GLN A 301 28.16 8.12 0.83
CA GLN A 301 28.28 6.72 0.41
C GLN A 301 26.94 6.17 -0.05
N ILE A 302 26.97 5.31 -1.07
CA ILE A 302 25.80 4.56 -1.55
C ILE A 302 26.14 3.08 -1.59
N GLU A 303 25.31 2.27 -0.91
CA GLU A 303 25.38 0.81 -0.93
C GLU A 303 24.10 0.22 -1.52
N LEU A 304 24.22 -0.77 -2.40
CA LEU A 304 23.08 -1.47 -3.00
C LEU A 304 22.93 -2.82 -2.31
N LEU A 305 21.76 -3.04 -1.70
CA LEU A 305 21.46 -4.24 -0.92
C LEU A 305 20.69 -5.32 -1.70
N GLY A 306 20.28 -5.03 -2.96
CA GLY A 306 19.39 -5.93 -3.70
C GLY A 306 17.97 -5.92 -3.14
N THR A 307 17.32 -7.08 -3.10
CA THR A 307 15.96 -7.25 -2.56
C THR A 307 15.97 -8.01 -1.24
N LEU A 308 15.01 -7.71 -0.38
CA LEU A 308 14.79 -8.42 0.87
C LEU A 308 13.31 -8.83 0.94
N PRO A 309 12.99 -10.10 1.24
CA PRO A 309 11.61 -10.53 1.44
C PRO A 309 10.94 -9.74 2.57
N TYR A 310 9.66 -9.41 2.36
CA TYR A 310 8.84 -8.76 3.39
C TYR A 310 8.68 -9.67 4.60
N GLY A 311 8.92 -9.16 5.79
CA GLY A 311 8.86 -9.93 7.04
C GLY A 311 9.85 -9.43 8.09
N PRO A 312 10.10 -10.20 9.16
CA PRO A 312 10.89 -9.76 10.32
C PRO A 312 12.26 -9.17 9.96
N LYS A 313 13.01 -9.82 9.08
CA LYS A 313 14.33 -9.33 8.63
C LYS A 313 14.28 -7.97 7.92
N PHE A 314 13.19 -7.70 7.22
CA PHE A 314 12.98 -6.40 6.59
C PHE A 314 12.72 -5.31 7.65
N PHE A 315 11.91 -5.59 8.66
CA PHE A 315 11.65 -4.67 9.76
C PHE A 315 12.91 -4.42 10.60
N GLU A 316 13.65 -5.46 10.98
CA GLU A 316 14.95 -5.34 11.65
C GLU A 316 15.95 -4.50 10.85
N ARG A 317 15.92 -4.62 9.53
CA ARG A 317 16.77 -3.78 8.65
C ARG A 317 16.38 -2.31 8.77
N LEU A 318 15.08 -1.97 8.75
CA LEU A 318 14.62 -0.59 8.88
C LEU A 318 15.07 0.06 10.19
N GLN A 319 15.12 -0.69 11.28
CA GLN A 319 15.56 -0.20 12.60
C GLN A 319 16.99 0.36 12.60
N GLN A 320 17.84 -0.01 11.65
CA GLN A 320 19.22 0.41 11.57
C GLN A 320 19.43 1.84 11.04
N TYR A 321 18.38 2.45 10.48
CA TYR A 321 18.46 3.76 9.81
C TYR A 321 17.85 4.87 10.64
N HIS A 322 18.40 6.09 10.44
CA HIS A 322 17.87 7.30 11.06
C HIS A 322 16.60 7.78 10.37
N ALA A 323 16.48 7.54 9.05
CA ALA A 323 15.27 7.86 8.29
C ALA A 323 15.13 6.94 7.07
N VAL A 324 13.89 6.75 6.62
CA VAL A 324 13.56 6.24 5.29
C VAL A 324 13.36 7.43 4.36
N VAL A 325 13.94 7.38 3.15
CA VAL A 325 13.79 8.43 2.16
C VAL A 325 12.83 7.98 1.04
N VAL A 326 11.81 8.79 0.78
CA VAL A 326 10.78 8.53 -0.25
C VAL A 326 10.68 9.73 -1.18
N PRO A 327 11.62 9.90 -2.12
CA PRO A 327 11.73 11.08 -2.98
C PRO A 327 10.83 10.99 -4.22
N SER A 328 9.67 10.33 -4.10
CA SER A 328 8.77 10.04 -5.22
C SER A 328 8.35 11.29 -5.96
N ILE A 329 8.41 11.27 -7.30
CA ILE A 329 7.94 12.36 -8.14
C ILE A 329 6.42 12.34 -8.24
N SER A 330 5.85 11.15 -8.23
CA SER A 330 4.41 10.90 -8.26
C SER A 330 4.18 9.55 -7.62
N ASP A 331 3.54 9.52 -6.49
CA ASP A 331 3.25 8.27 -5.81
C ASP A 331 1.81 8.24 -5.29
N GLU A 332 1.29 7.03 -5.25
CA GLU A 332 0.13 6.67 -4.47
C GLU A 332 0.55 6.55 -3.00
N GLN A 333 -0.21 5.95 -2.13
CA GLN A 333 0.25 5.74 -0.76
C GLN A 333 1.40 4.70 -0.74
N PRO A 334 2.66 5.10 -0.52
CA PRO A 334 3.78 4.16 -0.48
C PRO A 334 3.78 3.41 0.84
N ARG A 335 3.61 2.08 0.79
CA ARG A 335 3.57 1.20 1.98
C ARG A 335 4.77 1.36 2.89
N ILE A 336 5.93 1.62 2.33
CA ILE A 336 7.18 1.81 3.10
C ILE A 336 7.06 2.88 4.20
N VAL A 337 6.15 3.84 4.07
CA VAL A 337 5.89 4.85 5.11
C VAL A 337 5.38 4.17 6.38
N TYR A 338 4.40 3.27 6.25
CA TYR A 338 3.83 2.55 7.38
C TYR A 338 4.81 1.52 7.94
N ASP A 339 5.57 0.85 7.07
CA ASP A 339 6.62 -0.09 7.48
C ASP A 339 7.71 0.64 8.30
N ALA A 340 8.14 1.83 7.87
CA ALA A 340 9.08 2.66 8.61
C ALA A 340 8.51 3.11 9.97
N TYR A 341 7.25 3.55 9.98
CA TYR A 341 6.56 3.99 11.18
C TYR A 341 6.46 2.88 12.23
N SER A 342 6.17 1.64 11.80
CA SER A 342 6.12 0.49 12.70
C SER A 342 7.44 0.25 13.43
N GLN A 343 8.56 0.71 12.86
CA GLN A 343 9.91 0.56 13.42
C GLN A 343 10.45 1.86 14.06
N ALA A 344 9.58 2.81 14.36
CA ALA A 344 9.94 4.11 14.91
C ALA A 344 10.95 4.89 14.04
N VAL A 345 10.90 4.72 12.72
CA VAL A 345 11.78 5.42 11.76
C VAL A 345 10.96 6.49 11.02
N PRO A 346 11.36 7.76 11.09
CA PRO A 346 10.68 8.82 10.38
C PRO A 346 10.91 8.74 8.87
N VAL A 347 10.02 9.37 8.10
CA VAL A 347 10.13 9.41 6.64
C VAL A 347 10.44 10.82 6.16
N LEU A 348 11.48 10.93 5.33
CA LEU A 348 11.85 12.15 4.61
C LEU A 348 11.40 11.98 3.14
N GLY A 349 10.44 12.75 2.70
CA GLY A 349 9.80 12.49 1.41
C GLY A 349 9.43 13.73 0.61
N SER A 350 8.95 13.48 -0.61
CA SER A 350 8.41 14.52 -1.48
C SER A 350 6.96 14.85 -1.12
N ASP A 351 6.56 16.11 -1.22
CA ASP A 351 5.20 16.58 -0.99
C ASP A 351 4.25 16.20 -2.16
N THR A 352 4.04 14.89 -2.34
CA THR A 352 3.05 14.33 -3.25
C THR A 352 1.73 14.07 -2.52
N GLY A 353 0.62 13.94 -3.27
CA GLY A 353 -0.69 13.69 -2.68
C GLY A 353 -0.72 12.50 -1.73
N GLY A 354 -0.14 11.37 -2.16
CA GLY A 354 -0.09 10.15 -1.34
C GLY A 354 0.79 10.26 -0.09
N LEU A 355 1.93 10.95 -0.17
CA LEU A 355 2.82 11.15 0.98
C LEU A 355 2.26 12.18 1.96
N ARG A 356 1.61 13.23 1.47
CA ARG A 356 0.96 14.26 2.31
C ARG A 356 -0.14 13.67 3.19
N ASP A 357 -0.86 12.67 2.72
CA ASP A 357 -1.88 11.99 3.50
C ASP A 357 -1.29 11.04 4.56
N CYS A 358 -0.07 10.55 4.34
CA CYS A 358 0.61 9.63 5.26
C CYS A 358 1.46 10.37 6.30
N ILE A 359 2.19 11.42 5.87
CA ILE A 359 3.21 12.10 6.67
C ILE A 359 2.65 13.38 7.28
N GLU A 360 2.63 13.46 8.59
CA GLU A 360 2.41 14.71 9.31
C GLU A 360 3.73 15.48 9.35
N ASN A 361 3.84 16.50 8.49
CA ASN A 361 5.07 17.27 8.33
C ASN A 361 5.60 17.79 9.66
N GLU A 362 6.91 17.69 9.89
CA GLU A 362 7.62 18.04 11.12
C GLU A 362 7.24 17.22 12.38
N LYS A 363 6.29 16.29 12.27
CA LYS A 363 5.83 15.45 13.38
C LYS A 363 6.16 13.97 13.21
N THR A 364 5.89 13.38 12.05
CA THR A 364 6.19 11.96 11.75
C THR A 364 7.22 11.81 10.63
N GLY A 365 7.66 12.92 10.07
CA GLY A 365 8.62 13.01 8.99
C GLY A 365 8.68 14.42 8.44
N MET A 366 9.38 14.63 7.34
CA MET A 366 9.47 15.91 6.65
C MET A 366 9.18 15.78 5.17
N LEU A 367 8.55 16.81 4.60
CA LEU A 367 8.17 16.87 3.19
C LEU A 367 8.87 18.04 2.49
N ILE A 368 9.37 17.78 1.28
CA ILE A 368 9.98 18.76 0.38
C ILE A 368 9.29 18.78 -0.97
N ALA A 369 9.52 19.80 -1.78
CA ALA A 369 9.01 19.86 -3.14
C ALA A 369 9.45 18.62 -3.94
N PRO A 370 8.57 17.97 -4.74
CA PRO A 370 8.94 16.87 -5.60
C PRO A 370 9.96 17.29 -6.66
N ASN A 371 10.83 16.36 -7.06
CA ASN A 371 11.83 16.57 -8.12
C ASN A 371 12.81 17.72 -7.84
N ASP A 372 13.15 17.93 -6.56
CA ASP A 372 14.11 18.94 -6.12
C ASP A 372 15.28 18.28 -5.35
N PRO A 373 16.38 17.94 -6.04
CA PRO A 373 17.53 17.31 -5.40
C PRO A 373 18.26 18.23 -4.43
N LEU A 374 18.24 19.55 -4.63
CA LEU A 374 18.87 20.50 -3.72
C LEU A 374 18.09 20.62 -2.41
N ALA A 375 16.75 20.69 -2.48
CA ALA A 375 15.92 20.67 -1.29
C ALA A 375 16.09 19.35 -0.50
N LEU A 376 16.22 18.21 -1.19
CA LEU A 376 16.49 16.93 -0.56
C LEU A 376 17.87 16.90 0.11
N ALA A 377 18.92 17.38 -0.55
CA ALA A 377 20.25 17.46 0.03
C ALA A 377 20.26 18.35 1.30
N ASN A 378 19.63 19.53 1.24
CA ASN A 378 19.51 20.42 2.40
C ASN A 378 18.75 19.76 3.56
N LEU A 379 17.64 19.05 3.28
CA LEU A 379 16.89 18.30 4.29
C LEU A 379 17.76 17.22 4.96
N LEU A 380 18.51 16.45 4.17
CA LEU A 380 19.40 15.41 4.68
C LEU A 380 20.55 15.99 5.51
N LYS A 381 21.11 17.14 5.10
CA LYS A 381 22.13 17.88 5.85
C LYS A 381 21.61 18.35 7.21
N GLN A 382 20.44 18.99 7.25
CA GLN A 382 19.79 19.41 8.51
C GLN A 382 19.48 18.20 9.40
N SER A 383 19.05 17.08 8.80
CA SER A 383 18.78 15.84 9.53
C SER A 383 20.04 15.23 10.15
N ALA A 384 21.19 15.35 9.48
CA ALA A 384 22.49 14.92 10.03
C ALA A 384 22.93 15.74 11.25
N GLU A 385 22.57 17.02 11.26
CA GLU A 385 22.89 17.95 12.36
C GLU A 385 21.95 17.77 13.58
N ASN A 386 20.76 17.17 13.40
CA ASN A 386 19.74 17.09 14.46
C ASN A 386 19.06 15.71 14.56
N LEU A 387 19.83 14.71 15.01
CA LEU A 387 19.32 13.34 15.22
C LEU A 387 18.21 13.25 16.28
N ASN A 388 18.21 14.17 17.28
CA ASN A 388 17.15 14.21 18.29
C ASN A 388 15.78 14.59 17.65
N GLN A 389 15.78 15.42 16.63
CA GLN A 389 14.55 15.72 15.90
C GLN A 389 14.03 14.48 15.16
N LEU A 390 14.92 13.72 14.50
CA LEU A 390 14.56 12.46 13.85
C LEU A 390 14.04 11.43 14.86
N GLN A 391 14.65 11.33 16.05
CA GLN A 391 14.15 10.48 17.13
C GLN A 391 12.70 10.86 17.52
N ASN A 392 12.46 12.14 17.78
CA ASN A 392 11.13 12.61 18.15
C ASN A 392 10.08 12.29 17.08
N MET A 393 10.43 12.51 15.80
CA MET A 393 9.56 12.15 14.68
C MET A 393 9.37 10.64 14.58
N GLY A 394 10.39 9.83 14.77
CA GLY A 394 10.31 8.37 14.76
C GLY A 394 9.39 7.83 15.85
N MET A 395 9.49 8.37 17.07
CA MET A 395 8.60 7.97 18.17
C MET A 395 7.14 8.40 17.91
N ALA A 396 6.93 9.57 17.34
CA ALA A 396 5.58 10.00 16.92
C ALA A 396 5.04 9.15 15.77
N ALA A 397 5.88 8.78 14.81
CA ALA A 397 5.55 7.87 13.71
C ALA A 397 5.12 6.48 14.22
N ARG A 398 5.87 5.91 15.17
CA ARG A 398 5.51 4.65 15.83
C ARG A 398 4.13 4.73 16.51
N LYS A 399 3.88 5.81 17.25
CA LYS A 399 2.56 6.02 17.89
C LYS A 399 1.45 6.06 16.85
N LYS A 400 1.68 6.70 15.71
CA LYS A 400 0.73 6.73 14.59
C LYS A 400 0.55 5.33 13.97
N ALA A 401 1.60 4.52 13.85
CA ALA A 401 1.52 3.15 13.31
C ALA A 401 0.55 2.27 14.11
N CYS A 402 0.45 2.44 15.44
CA CYS A 402 -0.50 1.69 16.27
C CYS A 402 -1.98 1.91 15.89
N THR A 403 -2.29 3.00 15.18
CA THR A 403 -3.65 3.30 14.69
C THR A 403 -3.83 2.99 13.21
N LEU A 404 -2.81 2.42 12.56
CA LEU A 404 -2.75 2.18 11.12
C LEU A 404 -2.43 0.72 10.80
N THR A 405 -2.88 -0.23 11.63
CA THR A 405 -2.67 -1.66 11.37
C THR A 405 -3.61 -2.15 10.26
N HIS A 406 -3.27 -3.28 9.67
CA HIS A 406 -4.12 -3.97 8.69
C HIS A 406 -5.48 -4.32 9.29
N GLN A 407 -5.49 -4.74 10.55
CA GLN A 407 -6.69 -5.04 11.30
C GLN A 407 -7.56 -3.80 11.54
N GLU A 408 -6.96 -2.64 11.89
CA GLU A 408 -7.69 -1.38 12.04
C GLU A 408 -8.30 -0.92 10.70
N MET A 409 -7.59 -1.11 9.59
CA MET A 409 -8.11 -0.86 8.24
C MET A 409 -9.38 -1.69 7.99
N HIS A 410 -9.37 -2.98 8.34
CA HIS A 410 -10.55 -3.85 8.20
C HIS A 410 -11.67 -3.49 9.17
N LEU A 411 -11.35 -3.04 10.40
CA LEU A 411 -12.35 -2.55 11.34
C LEU A 411 -13.12 -1.34 10.77
N GLN A 412 -12.41 -0.38 10.19
CA GLN A 412 -13.03 0.77 9.54
C GLN A 412 -13.88 0.35 8.33
N ARG A 413 -13.40 -0.58 7.50
CA ARG A 413 -14.18 -1.16 6.39
C ARG A 413 -15.46 -1.84 6.90
N TRP A 414 -15.35 -2.65 7.94
CA TRP A 414 -16.50 -3.31 8.54
C TRP A 414 -17.55 -2.30 9.04
N GLN A 415 -17.14 -1.25 9.75
CA GLN A 415 -18.04 -0.20 10.25
C GLN A 415 -18.80 0.48 9.10
N LEU A 416 -18.09 0.81 8.01
CA LEU A 416 -18.72 1.45 6.86
C LEU A 416 -19.70 0.54 6.13
N LEU A 417 -19.37 -0.75 6.01
CA LEU A 417 -20.26 -1.75 5.43
C LEU A 417 -21.52 -1.94 6.28
N SER A 418 -21.38 -2.07 7.59
CA SER A 418 -22.50 -2.20 8.53
C SER A 418 -23.42 -1.00 8.45
N ASN A 419 -22.90 0.22 8.48
CA ASN A 419 -23.66 1.46 8.34
C ASN A 419 -24.39 1.56 6.99
N MET A 420 -23.75 1.10 5.90
CA MET A 420 -24.38 1.10 4.58
C MET A 420 -25.59 0.15 4.52
N LEU A 421 -25.44 -1.04 5.14
CA LEU A 421 -26.49 -2.06 5.17
C LEU A 421 -27.68 -1.65 6.03
N GLU A 422 -27.45 -0.99 7.16
CA GLU A 422 -28.51 -0.48 8.04
C GLU A 422 -29.37 0.58 7.37
N ARG A 423 -28.75 1.51 6.63
CA ARG A 423 -29.48 2.56 5.88
C ARG A 423 -30.38 2.01 4.78
N SER A 424 -30.13 0.80 4.31
CA SER A 424 -30.92 0.18 3.24
C SER A 424 -32.18 -0.51 3.76
N ILE A 425 -32.34 -0.62 5.07
CA ILE A 425 -33.51 -1.25 5.72
C ILE A 425 -34.55 -0.20 6.12
N GLN A 426 -34.15 1.06 6.17
CA GLN A 426 -35.02 2.22 6.39
C GLN A 426 -35.54 2.77 5.04
#